data_1aec1a4a6d960621e00d4f131e4f8708
#
_entry.id   1aec1a4a6d960621e00d4f131e4f8708
#
_cell.length_a   1.000
_cell.length_b   1.000
_cell.length_c   1.000
_cell.angle_alpha   90.00
_cell.angle_beta   90.00
_cell.angle_gamma   90.00
#
_symmetry.space_group_name_H-M   'P 1'
#
loop_
_entity.id
_entity.type
_entity.pdbx_description
1 polymer ?
#
loop_
_entity_poly.entity_id
_entity_poly.type
_entity_poly.pdbx_seq_one_letter_code
_entity_poly.pdbx_strand_id
1 'polypeptide(L)'
;MIAQVDQVMASVVRTLTAIDRSGHAACSAADLSLLRSELMRSKFTKDLGRLEGNDLACTTMLGVLPEPFVPKQRSIPFDGGLQLFWKAGLLLDPSTLGVVVRAKRSSLLIDLDAFGVPTSPGLNYVISLRDEPTPLVIGLDRHGLPGYIEAARVAGFEQGKRFCSARVPLCATVVQARPAEEHANRQAAWLLGSAGILLGSALGGLALLLHRRRTALSAQIRRALANGGFTVRYQPIMRLGEPPEIVSAEALIRWPDGPAPPDVFIAEAERCGVIGAITAFVLDTVLEDMRGLFEKLPDFRVAINISTPELLDGSLAATLQRLWPEGLGRHHVGFELTERSTAELQDILPQLERLRGQGHPIYIDDFGTGYSSLAQLQHLPVDYIKVDRSLLPGSARQRASLIPEILAIARRLEVGLVFEGLETREQAQLLEGVGQTIFAQAGISAIRKHPINCRNA
;
A
#
# COMPACT_ATOMS: atom_id res chain seq x y z
N MET A 1 -17.94 9.85 -18.20
CA MET A 1 -18.31 9.52 -16.81
C MET A 1 -19.40 8.45 -16.73
N ILE A 2 -20.65 8.70 -17.15
CA ILE A 2 -21.68 7.64 -17.08
C ILE A 2 -21.29 6.39 -17.90
N ALA A 3 -20.59 6.57 -19.02
CA ALA A 3 -20.03 5.45 -19.79
C ALA A 3 -19.01 4.63 -19.00
N GLN A 4 -18.23 5.24 -18.11
CA GLN A 4 -17.33 4.53 -17.20
C GLN A 4 -18.12 3.70 -16.18
N VAL A 5 -19.16 4.28 -15.59
CA VAL A 5 -20.06 3.55 -14.69
C VAL A 5 -20.66 2.33 -15.39
N ASP A 6 -21.15 2.52 -16.62
CA ASP A 6 -21.71 1.43 -17.42
C ASP A 6 -20.65 0.36 -17.78
N GLN A 7 -19.41 0.76 -18.06
CA GLN A 7 -18.31 -0.14 -18.34
C GLN A 7 -17.93 -0.98 -17.12
N VAL A 8 -17.80 -0.34 -15.94
CA VAL A 8 -17.53 -1.03 -14.67
C VAL A 8 -18.63 -2.04 -14.39
N MET A 9 -19.90 -1.60 -14.46
CA MET A 9 -21.02 -2.48 -14.17
C MET A 9 -21.18 -3.59 -15.19
N ALA A 10 -20.93 -3.36 -16.48
CA ALA A 10 -20.91 -4.41 -17.49
C ALA A 10 -19.81 -5.45 -17.24
N SER A 11 -18.65 -5.02 -16.72
CA SER A 11 -17.59 -5.96 -16.31
C SER A 11 -18.03 -6.81 -15.12
N VAL A 12 -18.62 -6.18 -14.10
CA VAL A 12 -19.17 -6.86 -12.91
C VAL A 12 -20.18 -7.93 -13.29
N VAL A 13 -21.13 -7.59 -14.18
CA VAL A 13 -22.14 -8.53 -14.66
C VAL A 13 -21.52 -9.71 -15.39
N ARG A 14 -20.54 -9.47 -16.25
CA ARG A 14 -19.83 -10.56 -16.96
C ARG A 14 -19.10 -11.48 -15.97
N THR A 15 -18.39 -10.95 -15.00
CA THR A 15 -17.67 -11.71 -13.99
C THR A 15 -18.63 -12.59 -13.17
N LEU A 16 -19.71 -12.01 -12.64
CA LEU A 16 -20.72 -12.75 -11.88
C LEU A 16 -21.40 -13.84 -12.72
N THR A 17 -21.69 -13.54 -14.00
CA THR A 17 -22.30 -14.52 -14.91
C THR A 17 -21.34 -15.69 -15.20
N ALA A 18 -20.05 -15.42 -15.38
CA ALA A 18 -19.04 -16.45 -15.60
C ALA A 18 -18.92 -17.39 -14.37
N ILE A 19 -18.90 -16.81 -13.18
CA ILE A 19 -18.82 -17.53 -11.91
C ILE A 19 -20.09 -18.37 -11.69
N ASP A 20 -21.28 -17.81 -11.89
CA ASP A 20 -22.56 -18.50 -11.63
C ASP A 20 -22.83 -19.66 -12.59
N ARG A 21 -22.19 -19.66 -13.77
CA ARG A 21 -22.25 -20.79 -14.72
C ARG A 21 -21.38 -21.98 -14.32
N SER A 22 -20.49 -21.82 -13.35
CA SER A 22 -19.64 -22.91 -12.90
C SER A 22 -20.47 -24.01 -12.22
N GLY A 23 -20.16 -25.27 -12.51
CA GLY A 23 -20.79 -26.42 -11.86
C GLY A 23 -20.15 -26.84 -10.54
N HIS A 24 -19.20 -26.05 -10.01
CA HIS A 24 -18.50 -26.42 -8.78
C HIS A 24 -19.41 -26.26 -7.54
N ALA A 25 -19.20 -27.14 -6.56
CA ALA A 25 -19.83 -27.04 -5.27
C ALA A 25 -19.34 -25.74 -4.60
N ALA A 26 -20.27 -24.98 -4.01
CA ALA A 26 -19.95 -23.69 -3.38
C ALA A 26 -18.80 -23.85 -2.36
N CYS A 27 -17.88 -22.90 -2.37
CA CYS A 27 -16.74 -22.84 -1.44
C CYS A 27 -15.78 -24.04 -1.47
N SER A 28 -15.90 -24.95 -2.43
CA SER A 28 -14.92 -26.03 -2.63
C SER A 28 -13.57 -25.47 -3.06
N ALA A 29 -12.50 -26.24 -2.92
CA ALA A 29 -11.16 -25.84 -3.36
C ALA A 29 -11.14 -25.47 -4.87
N ALA A 30 -11.88 -26.20 -5.70
CA ALA A 30 -12.03 -25.92 -7.13
C ALA A 30 -12.79 -24.61 -7.36
N ASP A 31 -13.85 -24.35 -6.58
CA ASP A 31 -14.64 -23.13 -6.68
C ASP A 31 -13.82 -21.90 -6.24
N LEU A 32 -13.12 -21.98 -5.12
CA LEU A 32 -12.24 -20.92 -4.65
C LEU A 32 -11.09 -20.62 -5.65
N SER A 33 -10.56 -21.67 -6.30
CA SER A 33 -9.56 -21.49 -7.36
C SER A 33 -10.14 -20.76 -8.57
N LEU A 34 -11.38 -21.10 -8.97
CA LEU A 34 -12.09 -20.37 -10.03
C LEU A 34 -12.32 -18.90 -9.64
N LEU A 35 -12.84 -18.65 -8.44
CA LEU A 35 -13.08 -17.28 -7.96
C LEU A 35 -11.80 -16.44 -7.99
N ARG A 36 -10.68 -16.99 -7.53
CA ARG A 36 -9.37 -16.33 -7.58
C ARG A 36 -8.92 -16.07 -9.02
N SER A 37 -9.10 -17.01 -9.91
CA SER A 37 -8.79 -16.84 -11.34
C SER A 37 -9.62 -15.71 -11.99
N GLU A 38 -10.92 -15.64 -11.68
CA GLU A 38 -11.78 -14.57 -12.17
C GLU A 38 -11.49 -13.22 -11.54
N LEU A 39 -11.11 -13.18 -10.25
CA LEU A 39 -10.64 -11.97 -9.60
C LEU A 39 -9.42 -11.39 -10.31
N MET A 40 -8.47 -12.24 -10.69
CA MET A 40 -7.25 -11.85 -11.43
C MET A 40 -7.55 -11.25 -12.81
N ARG A 41 -8.61 -11.72 -13.45
CA ARG A 41 -9.03 -11.22 -14.76
C ARG A 41 -9.84 -9.94 -14.69
N SER A 42 -10.35 -9.59 -13.51
CA SER A 42 -11.23 -8.44 -13.32
C SER A 42 -10.42 -7.20 -12.90
N LYS A 43 -10.56 -6.11 -13.67
CA LYS A 43 -9.90 -4.82 -13.37
C LYS A 43 -10.61 -4.00 -12.28
N PHE A 44 -11.86 -4.35 -11.95
CA PHE A 44 -12.75 -3.50 -11.16
C PHE A 44 -13.28 -4.18 -9.91
N THR A 45 -12.70 -5.32 -9.56
CA THR A 45 -13.17 -6.17 -8.46
C THR A 45 -12.11 -6.26 -7.37
N LYS A 46 -12.50 -6.00 -6.13
CA LYS A 46 -11.64 -6.17 -4.95
C LYS A 46 -11.76 -7.56 -4.33
N ASP A 47 -12.97 -8.13 -4.33
CA ASP A 47 -13.19 -9.46 -3.76
C ASP A 47 -14.37 -10.14 -4.45
N LEU A 48 -14.34 -11.48 -4.49
CA LEU A 48 -15.39 -12.35 -5.00
C LEU A 48 -15.78 -13.35 -3.93
N GLY A 49 -17.07 -13.65 -3.84
CA GLY A 49 -17.56 -14.61 -2.87
C GLY A 49 -18.69 -15.49 -3.40
N ARG A 50 -18.96 -16.58 -2.69
CA ARG A 50 -20.09 -17.48 -2.91
C ARG A 50 -21.18 -17.26 -1.90
N LEU A 51 -22.40 -17.41 -2.38
CA LEU A 51 -23.59 -17.39 -1.56
C LEU A 51 -24.14 -18.81 -1.37
N GLU A 52 -24.51 -19.14 -0.15
CA GLU A 52 -25.38 -20.25 0.20
C GLU A 52 -26.73 -19.69 0.65
N GLY A 53 -27.76 -19.88 -0.18
CA GLY A 53 -29.00 -19.15 -0.02
C GLY A 53 -28.79 -17.63 -0.23
N ASN A 54 -28.98 -16.85 0.83
CA ASN A 54 -28.80 -15.40 0.82
C ASN A 54 -27.54 -14.93 1.57
N ASP A 55 -26.79 -15.87 2.13
CA ASP A 55 -25.68 -15.62 3.02
C ASP A 55 -24.35 -15.83 2.32
N LEU A 56 -23.37 -14.99 2.59
CA LEU A 56 -22.03 -15.12 2.05
C LEU A 56 -21.27 -16.20 2.81
N ALA A 57 -20.94 -17.30 2.13
CA ALA A 57 -20.31 -18.48 2.73
C ALA A 57 -18.78 -18.50 2.60
N CYS A 58 -18.23 -17.92 1.54
CA CYS A 58 -16.79 -17.79 1.36
C CYS A 58 -16.44 -16.61 0.45
N THR A 59 -15.19 -16.12 0.55
CA THR A 59 -14.64 -15.09 -0.35
C THR A 59 -13.24 -15.46 -0.84
N THR A 60 -12.78 -14.78 -1.87
CA THR A 60 -11.42 -14.99 -2.39
C THR A 60 -10.34 -14.57 -1.39
N MET A 61 -10.63 -13.53 -0.58
CA MET A 61 -9.71 -13.01 0.41
C MET A 61 -9.68 -13.81 1.70
N LEU A 62 -10.86 -14.24 2.20
CA LEU A 62 -11.00 -14.88 3.51
C LEU A 62 -11.14 -16.41 3.46
N GLY A 63 -11.30 -16.97 2.26
CA GLY A 63 -11.63 -18.39 2.14
C GLY A 63 -13.04 -18.71 2.62
N VAL A 64 -13.24 -19.87 3.23
CA VAL A 64 -14.52 -20.29 3.83
C VAL A 64 -14.74 -19.56 5.13
N LEU A 65 -15.88 -18.88 5.27
CA LEU A 65 -16.21 -18.13 6.48
C LEU A 65 -16.64 -19.08 7.61
N PRO A 66 -16.20 -18.84 8.86
CA PRO A 66 -16.64 -19.65 10.00
C PRO A 66 -18.15 -19.56 10.24
N GLU A 67 -18.72 -18.38 9.99
CA GLU A 67 -20.14 -18.10 10.04
C GLU A 67 -20.56 -17.36 8.77
N PRO A 68 -21.65 -17.78 8.09
CA PRO A 68 -22.15 -17.08 6.92
C PRO A 68 -22.54 -15.64 7.22
N PHE A 69 -22.19 -14.73 6.34
CA PHE A 69 -22.40 -13.29 6.53
C PHE A 69 -23.65 -12.79 5.80
N VAL A 70 -24.55 -12.14 6.55
CA VAL A 70 -25.75 -11.49 6.04
C VAL A 70 -25.57 -9.98 6.06
N PRO A 71 -25.61 -9.28 4.91
CA PRO A 71 -25.60 -7.82 4.92
C PRO A 71 -26.87 -7.26 5.57
N LYS A 72 -26.70 -6.30 6.45
CA LYS A 72 -27.81 -5.62 7.11
C LYS A 72 -28.46 -4.51 6.25
N GLN A 73 -27.80 -4.13 5.16
CA GLN A 73 -28.22 -3.05 4.27
C GLN A 73 -29.29 -3.52 3.30
N ARG A 74 -30.17 -2.56 2.90
CA ARG A 74 -31.19 -2.80 1.89
C ARG A 74 -30.53 -3.01 0.52
N SER A 75 -30.95 -4.05 -0.18
CA SER A 75 -30.54 -4.28 -1.57
C SER A 75 -31.45 -3.52 -2.54
N ILE A 76 -30.88 -3.12 -3.67
CA ILE A 76 -31.56 -2.44 -4.76
C ILE A 76 -31.51 -3.40 -5.96
N PRO A 77 -32.65 -3.92 -6.41
CA PRO A 77 -32.68 -4.80 -7.57
C PRO A 77 -32.43 -3.99 -8.85
N PHE A 78 -31.69 -4.59 -9.79
CA PHE A 78 -31.47 -4.05 -11.11
C PHE A 78 -31.30 -5.19 -12.14
N ASP A 79 -30.96 -4.87 -13.37
CA ASP A 79 -30.94 -5.71 -14.57
C ASP A 79 -30.56 -7.18 -14.33
N GLY A 80 -31.38 -8.12 -14.85
CA GLY A 80 -31.12 -9.57 -14.81
C GLY A 80 -31.28 -10.26 -13.45
N GLY A 81 -31.92 -9.62 -12.46
CA GLY A 81 -32.13 -10.16 -11.11
C GLY A 81 -30.93 -9.99 -10.19
N LEU A 82 -30.03 -9.09 -10.54
CA LEU A 82 -28.90 -8.69 -9.71
C LEU A 82 -29.37 -7.75 -8.58
N GLN A 83 -28.63 -7.75 -7.49
CA GLN A 83 -28.88 -6.91 -6.32
C GLN A 83 -27.65 -6.04 -6.03
N LEU A 84 -27.86 -4.74 -5.94
CA LEU A 84 -26.85 -3.77 -5.56
C LEU A 84 -26.99 -3.41 -4.09
N PHE A 85 -25.91 -3.58 -3.32
CA PHE A 85 -25.80 -3.10 -1.95
C PHE A 85 -24.92 -1.85 -1.95
N TRP A 86 -25.56 -0.72 -1.76
CA TRP A 86 -24.92 0.58 -1.73
C TRP A 86 -24.46 0.91 -0.32
N LYS A 87 -23.22 1.34 -0.13
CA LYS A 87 -22.65 1.59 1.20
C LYS A 87 -22.70 0.35 2.12
N ALA A 88 -22.39 -0.81 1.58
CA ALA A 88 -22.28 -2.01 2.39
C ALA A 88 -21.05 -1.94 3.31
N GLY A 89 -21.23 -2.18 4.61
CA GLY A 89 -20.10 -2.36 5.53
C GLY A 89 -19.31 -3.59 5.14
N LEU A 90 -17.98 -3.49 5.08
CA LEU A 90 -17.12 -4.59 4.71
C LEU A 90 -16.95 -5.58 5.85
N LEU A 91 -16.69 -6.84 5.50
CA LEU A 91 -16.60 -7.95 6.46
C LEU A 91 -15.41 -7.79 7.41
N LEU A 92 -14.27 -7.31 6.90
CA LEU A 92 -13.05 -7.07 7.67
C LEU A 92 -13.11 -5.81 8.53
N ASP A 93 -13.79 -4.79 8.02
CA ASP A 93 -13.97 -3.52 8.72
C ASP A 93 -15.36 -2.95 8.41
N PRO A 94 -16.34 -3.15 9.30
CA PRO A 94 -17.71 -2.65 9.11
C PRO A 94 -17.82 -1.13 9.01
N SER A 95 -16.79 -0.37 9.41
CA SER A 95 -16.75 1.10 9.28
C SER A 95 -16.38 1.54 7.87
N THR A 96 -15.68 0.68 7.10
CA THR A 96 -15.39 0.91 5.70
C THR A 96 -16.58 0.53 4.83
N LEU A 97 -17.03 1.47 3.99
CA LEU A 97 -18.19 1.28 3.13
C LEU A 97 -17.75 0.90 1.72
N GLY A 98 -18.41 -0.10 1.13
CA GLY A 98 -18.15 -0.58 -0.21
C GLY A 98 -19.43 -0.66 -1.07
N VAL A 99 -19.26 -0.98 -2.34
CA VAL A 99 -20.34 -1.30 -3.27
C VAL A 99 -20.27 -2.79 -3.60
N VAL A 100 -21.31 -3.53 -3.20
CA VAL A 100 -21.39 -4.97 -3.43
C VAL A 100 -22.51 -5.27 -4.43
N VAL A 101 -22.22 -6.12 -5.39
CA VAL A 101 -23.21 -6.65 -6.34
C VAL A 101 -23.36 -8.15 -6.10
N ARG A 102 -24.59 -8.61 -5.98
CA ARG A 102 -24.92 -10.02 -5.81
C ARG A 102 -25.73 -10.53 -7.00
N ALA A 103 -25.39 -11.74 -7.41
CA ALA A 103 -26.16 -12.56 -8.32
C ALA A 103 -26.80 -13.73 -7.54
N LYS A 104 -27.33 -14.74 -8.22
CA LYS A 104 -28.01 -15.86 -7.55
C LYS A 104 -27.11 -16.64 -6.60
N ARG A 105 -25.84 -16.86 -6.97
CA ARG A 105 -24.90 -17.72 -6.24
C ARG A 105 -23.56 -17.03 -5.91
N SER A 106 -23.39 -15.80 -6.33
CA SER A 106 -22.11 -15.11 -6.19
C SER A 106 -22.29 -13.66 -5.72
N SER A 107 -21.24 -13.14 -5.08
CA SER A 107 -21.12 -11.78 -4.56
C SER A 107 -19.81 -11.18 -5.05
N LEU A 108 -19.83 -9.91 -5.40
CA LEU A 108 -18.68 -9.17 -5.90
C LEU A 108 -18.58 -7.82 -5.21
N LEU A 109 -17.41 -7.53 -4.64
CA LEU A 109 -17.07 -6.21 -4.11
C LEU A 109 -16.37 -5.40 -5.19
N ILE A 110 -16.94 -4.23 -5.52
CA ILE A 110 -16.39 -3.31 -6.53
C ILE A 110 -15.26 -2.49 -5.90
N ASP A 111 -14.17 -2.31 -6.64
CA ASP A 111 -13.17 -1.31 -6.33
C ASP A 111 -13.74 0.10 -6.59
N LEU A 112 -13.82 0.93 -5.56
CA LEU A 112 -14.38 2.28 -5.70
C LEU A 112 -13.53 3.18 -6.60
N ASP A 113 -12.22 2.93 -6.69
CA ASP A 113 -11.32 3.64 -7.59
C ASP A 113 -11.63 3.37 -9.08
N ALA A 114 -12.32 2.27 -9.36
CA ALA A 114 -12.81 1.96 -10.71
C ALA A 114 -13.78 3.02 -11.28
N PHE A 115 -14.45 3.75 -10.40
CA PHE A 115 -15.31 4.86 -10.77
C PHE A 115 -14.55 6.18 -10.99
N GLY A 116 -13.24 6.19 -10.67
CA GLY A 116 -12.38 7.34 -10.90
C GLY A 116 -12.22 7.64 -12.38
N VAL A 117 -12.45 8.88 -12.78
CA VAL A 117 -12.17 9.37 -14.14
C VAL A 117 -11.22 10.55 -13.99
N PRO A 118 -10.14 10.61 -14.80
CA PRO A 118 -9.31 11.81 -14.85
C PRO A 118 -10.19 13.02 -15.17
N THR A 119 -10.28 13.98 -14.26
CA THR A 119 -11.09 15.18 -14.45
C THR A 119 -10.24 16.27 -15.08
N SER A 120 -10.82 16.98 -16.05
CA SER A 120 -10.25 18.25 -16.50
C SER A 120 -10.36 19.29 -15.36
N PRO A 121 -9.39 20.22 -15.25
CA PRO A 121 -9.47 21.30 -14.27
C PRO A 121 -10.84 22.00 -14.32
N GLY A 122 -11.48 22.16 -13.16
CA GLY A 122 -12.79 22.82 -13.04
C GLY A 122 -14.01 21.90 -13.17
N LEU A 123 -13.85 20.60 -13.36
CA LEU A 123 -14.95 19.64 -13.35
C LEU A 123 -14.90 18.75 -12.12
N ASN A 124 -15.95 18.78 -11.32
CA ASN A 124 -16.16 17.90 -10.19
C ASN A 124 -17.33 16.95 -10.46
N TYR A 125 -17.29 15.76 -9.88
CA TYR A 125 -18.40 14.82 -10.02
C TYR A 125 -18.65 14.01 -8.76
N VAL A 126 -19.90 13.56 -8.62
CA VAL A 126 -20.29 12.58 -7.61
C VAL A 126 -21.06 11.44 -8.24
N ILE A 127 -20.91 10.23 -7.70
CA ILE A 127 -21.72 9.07 -8.05
C ILE A 127 -22.66 8.78 -6.90
N SER A 128 -23.94 8.67 -7.20
CA SER A 128 -25.02 8.44 -6.25
C SER A 128 -26.04 7.44 -6.81
N LEU A 129 -26.90 6.95 -5.96
CA LEU A 129 -28.08 6.21 -6.40
C LEU A 129 -29.06 7.12 -7.12
N ARG A 130 -29.91 6.50 -8.00
CA ARG A 130 -30.94 7.25 -8.73
C ARG A 130 -31.99 7.85 -7.79
N ASP A 131 -32.45 7.08 -6.83
CA ASP A 131 -33.54 7.44 -5.93
C ASP A 131 -33.04 8.00 -4.58
N GLU A 132 -31.74 7.88 -4.29
CA GLU A 132 -31.09 8.36 -3.09
C GLU A 132 -29.86 9.18 -3.45
N PRO A 133 -29.92 10.51 -3.38
CA PRO A 133 -28.85 11.38 -3.88
C PRO A 133 -27.61 11.43 -2.98
N THR A 134 -27.56 10.66 -1.87
CA THR A 134 -26.38 10.63 -1.00
C THR A 134 -25.18 10.05 -1.74
N PRO A 135 -24.09 10.83 -1.93
CA PRO A 135 -22.93 10.37 -2.69
C PRO A 135 -22.15 9.28 -1.94
N LEU A 136 -21.57 8.34 -2.68
CA LEU A 136 -20.59 7.39 -2.15
C LEU A 136 -19.19 7.67 -2.70
N VAL A 137 -19.10 7.95 -3.99
CA VAL A 137 -17.83 8.22 -4.68
C VAL A 137 -17.84 9.68 -5.11
N ILE A 138 -16.79 10.39 -4.73
CA ILE A 138 -16.57 11.79 -5.08
C ILE A 138 -15.25 11.84 -5.83
N GLY A 139 -15.32 12.19 -7.10
CA GLY A 139 -14.13 12.43 -7.93
C GLY A 139 -13.71 13.88 -7.79
N LEU A 140 -12.75 14.10 -6.93
CA LEU A 140 -12.10 15.39 -6.72
C LEU A 140 -10.61 15.15 -6.69
N ASP A 141 -9.87 16.19 -7.05
CA ASP A 141 -8.42 16.19 -7.05
C ASP A 141 -7.84 15.54 -5.80
N ARG A 142 -6.88 14.66 -5.96
CA ARG A 142 -6.37 13.57 -5.12
C ARG A 142 -6.00 13.84 -3.65
N HIS A 143 -6.61 14.78 -2.96
CA HIS A 143 -6.38 14.99 -1.53
C HIS A 143 -7.63 14.65 -0.71
N GLY A 144 -7.90 13.34 -0.60
CA GLY A 144 -9.02 12.81 0.19
C GLY A 144 -8.94 13.20 1.67
N LEU A 145 -9.88 14.01 2.13
CA LEU A 145 -10.12 14.31 3.54
C LEU A 145 -11.53 13.88 3.95
N PRO A 146 -11.71 13.33 5.17
CA PRO A 146 -13.00 12.84 5.68
C PRO A 146 -14.13 13.88 5.82
N GLY A 147 -13.85 15.17 5.69
CA GLY A 147 -14.83 16.26 5.73
C GLY A 147 -15.56 16.57 4.40
N TYR A 148 -15.34 15.78 3.40
CA TYR A 148 -15.68 16.05 2.02
C TYR A 148 -17.17 15.98 1.68
N ILE A 149 -17.98 15.21 2.42
CA ILE A 149 -19.45 15.14 2.24
C ILE A 149 -20.10 16.51 2.53
N GLU A 150 -19.57 17.23 3.52
CA GLU A 150 -19.99 18.59 3.88
C GLU A 150 -19.58 19.60 2.79
N ALA A 151 -18.36 19.48 2.25
CA ALA A 151 -17.87 20.32 1.16
C ALA A 151 -18.64 20.11 -0.16
N ALA A 152 -19.08 18.90 -0.45
CA ALA A 152 -19.93 18.59 -1.61
C ALA A 152 -21.33 19.24 -1.48
N ARG A 153 -21.88 19.33 -0.27
CA ARG A 153 -23.11 20.04 0.04
C ARG A 153 -22.97 21.55 -0.19
N VAL A 154 -21.83 22.12 0.18
CA VAL A 154 -21.52 23.55 0.01
C VAL A 154 -21.16 23.88 -1.46
N ALA A 155 -20.61 22.94 -2.23
CA ALA A 155 -20.15 23.16 -3.60
C ALA A 155 -21.26 23.19 -4.68
N GLY A 156 -22.55 23.18 -4.32
CA GLY A 156 -23.67 23.38 -5.26
C GLY A 156 -23.92 22.18 -6.17
N PHE A 157 -23.63 20.94 -5.73
CA PHE A 157 -23.96 19.73 -6.49
C PHE A 157 -25.45 19.58 -6.79
N GLU A 158 -26.31 20.26 -6.04
CA GLU A 158 -27.75 20.37 -6.33
C GLU A 158 -28.03 21.06 -7.67
N GLN A 159 -27.14 21.91 -8.16
CA GLN A 159 -27.24 22.61 -9.45
C GLN A 159 -26.45 21.91 -10.58
N GLY A 160 -25.83 20.78 -10.30
CA GLY A 160 -25.06 20.02 -11.27
C GLY A 160 -25.94 19.32 -12.30
N LYS A 161 -25.39 19.07 -13.49
CA LYS A 161 -26.04 18.22 -14.47
C LYS A 161 -25.92 16.75 -14.05
N ARG A 162 -27.05 16.12 -13.83
CA ARG A 162 -27.19 14.73 -13.43
C ARG A 162 -27.43 13.84 -14.66
N PHE A 163 -26.60 12.82 -14.80
CA PHE A 163 -26.70 11.82 -15.86
C PHE A 163 -26.87 10.45 -15.20
N CYS A 164 -27.93 9.73 -15.52
CA CYS A 164 -28.20 8.42 -14.96
C CYS A 164 -28.00 7.31 -16.00
N SER A 165 -27.46 6.19 -15.58
CA SER A 165 -27.38 5.00 -16.43
C SER A 165 -28.79 4.47 -16.72
N ALA A 166 -29.01 3.98 -17.94
CA ALA A 166 -30.27 3.30 -18.30
C ALA A 166 -30.33 1.86 -17.76
N ARG A 167 -29.17 1.27 -17.42
CA ARG A 167 -29.04 -0.16 -17.06
C ARG A 167 -28.93 -0.39 -15.57
N VAL A 168 -28.34 0.56 -14.84
CA VAL A 168 -28.06 0.42 -13.40
C VAL A 168 -28.64 1.61 -12.63
N PRO A 169 -29.01 1.46 -11.35
CA PRO A 169 -29.61 2.53 -10.55
C PRO A 169 -28.59 3.57 -10.08
N LEU A 170 -27.60 3.88 -10.91
CA LEU A 170 -26.51 4.82 -10.60
C LEU A 170 -26.59 6.05 -11.49
N CYS A 171 -26.29 7.20 -10.89
CA CYS A 171 -26.21 8.49 -11.54
C CYS A 171 -24.87 9.16 -11.24
N ALA A 172 -24.37 9.90 -12.21
CA ALA A 172 -23.23 10.79 -12.04
C ALA A 172 -23.72 12.24 -12.13
N THR A 173 -23.45 13.04 -11.11
CA THR A 173 -23.72 14.49 -11.11
C THR A 173 -22.41 15.23 -11.34
N VAL A 174 -22.36 16.07 -12.34
CA VAL A 174 -21.20 16.88 -12.72
C VAL A 174 -21.48 18.33 -12.40
N VAL A 175 -20.56 18.97 -11.71
CA VAL A 175 -20.60 20.40 -11.41
C VAL A 175 -19.42 21.07 -12.08
N GLN A 176 -19.71 22.11 -12.85
CA GLN A 176 -18.69 23.01 -13.37
C GLN A 176 -18.54 24.16 -12.39
N ALA A 177 -17.32 24.46 -11.92
CA ALA A 177 -17.08 25.67 -11.15
C ALA A 177 -17.48 26.86 -12.02
N ARG A 178 -18.53 27.55 -11.64
CA ARG A 178 -18.92 28.79 -12.33
C ARG A 178 -17.86 29.85 -12.07
N PRO A 179 -17.37 30.55 -13.12
CA PRO A 179 -16.71 31.83 -12.91
C PRO A 179 -17.70 32.77 -12.22
N ALA A 180 -17.26 33.41 -11.16
CA ALA A 180 -18.05 34.38 -10.42
C ALA A 180 -18.60 35.44 -11.38
N GLU A 181 -19.94 35.63 -11.42
CA GLU A 181 -20.55 36.67 -12.22
C GLU A 181 -20.09 38.05 -11.75
N GLU A 182 -19.56 38.83 -12.68
CA GLU A 182 -19.17 40.21 -12.51
C GLU A 182 -20.42 41.08 -12.26
N HIS A 183 -20.66 41.36 -10.96
CA HIS A 183 -21.40 42.54 -10.58
C HIS A 183 -20.51 43.32 -9.58
N ALA A 184 -19.49 43.91 -10.13
CA ALA A 184 -18.58 44.73 -9.34
C ALA A 184 -19.00 46.20 -9.38
N ASN A 185 -19.54 46.69 -8.30
CA ASN A 185 -19.59 48.10 -7.99
C ASN A 185 -18.15 48.67 -7.99
N ARG A 186 -17.85 49.69 -8.79
CA ARG A 186 -16.49 50.21 -9.03
C ARG A 186 -15.74 50.57 -7.74
N GLN A 187 -16.44 50.93 -6.66
CA GLN A 187 -15.83 51.20 -5.33
C GLN A 187 -15.42 49.92 -4.62
N ALA A 188 -16.14 48.81 -4.80
CA ALA A 188 -15.74 47.53 -4.25
C ALA A 188 -14.49 46.94 -4.99
N ALA A 189 -14.31 47.26 -6.27
CA ALA A 189 -13.16 46.81 -7.05
C ALA A 189 -11.82 47.35 -6.54
N TRP A 190 -11.79 48.61 -6.02
CA TRP A 190 -10.57 49.17 -5.42
C TRP A 190 -10.28 48.58 -4.03
N LEU A 191 -11.31 48.31 -3.21
CA LEU A 191 -11.15 47.65 -1.92
C LEU A 191 -10.76 46.15 -2.10
N LEU A 192 -11.34 45.49 -3.08
CA LEU A 192 -10.98 44.11 -3.43
C LEU A 192 -9.61 44.04 -4.10
N GLY A 193 -9.23 45.04 -4.90
CA GLY A 193 -7.92 45.11 -5.52
C GLY A 193 -6.81 45.30 -4.48
N SER A 194 -7.00 46.24 -3.49
CA SER A 194 -6.05 46.43 -2.41
C SER A 194 -5.98 45.26 -1.44
N ALA A 195 -7.14 44.63 -1.10
CA ALA A 195 -7.19 43.41 -0.33
C ALA A 195 -6.55 42.23 -1.09
N GLY A 196 -6.75 42.16 -2.41
CA GLY A 196 -6.11 41.17 -3.28
C GLY A 196 -4.59 41.31 -3.35
N ILE A 197 -4.07 42.56 -3.40
CA ILE A 197 -2.62 42.81 -3.36
C ILE A 197 -2.03 42.43 -2.00
N LEU A 198 -2.69 42.75 -0.90
CA LEU A 198 -2.24 42.38 0.46
C LEU A 198 -2.31 40.85 0.67
N LEU A 199 -3.41 40.22 0.26
CA LEU A 199 -3.59 38.78 0.36
C LEU A 199 -2.63 38.04 -0.59
N GLY A 200 -2.46 38.54 -1.82
CA GLY A 200 -1.51 38.01 -2.79
C GLY A 200 -0.07 38.14 -2.34
N SER A 201 0.29 39.28 -1.71
CA SER A 201 1.61 39.49 -1.12
C SER A 201 1.84 38.57 0.09
N ALA A 202 0.82 38.39 0.94
CA ALA A 202 0.88 37.47 2.08
C ALA A 202 0.96 35.98 1.63
N LEU A 203 0.14 35.58 0.65
CA LEU A 203 0.18 34.23 0.07
C LEU A 203 1.46 33.99 -0.73
N GLY A 204 1.92 34.99 -1.48
CA GLY A 204 3.20 34.93 -2.19
C GLY A 204 4.38 34.85 -1.21
N GLY A 205 4.36 35.63 -0.15
CA GLY A 205 5.33 35.56 0.95
C GLY A 205 5.29 34.22 1.67
N LEU A 206 4.10 33.71 1.97
CA LEU A 206 3.92 32.38 2.57
C LEU A 206 4.38 31.26 1.61
N ALA A 207 4.01 31.33 0.34
CA ALA A 207 4.48 30.38 -0.69
C ALA A 207 6.01 30.42 -0.83
N LEU A 208 6.60 31.61 -0.79
CA LEU A 208 8.06 31.79 -0.82
C LEU A 208 8.74 31.23 0.43
N LEU A 209 8.14 31.43 1.61
CA LEU A 209 8.61 30.87 2.87
C LEU A 209 8.47 29.33 2.89
N LEU A 210 7.37 28.81 2.41
CA LEU A 210 7.16 27.36 2.29
C LEU A 210 8.09 26.74 1.23
N HIS A 211 8.29 27.43 0.11
CA HIS A 211 9.27 27.03 -0.91
C HIS A 211 10.69 27.03 -0.36
N ARG A 212 11.09 28.10 0.35
CA ARG A 212 12.40 28.16 1.01
C ARG A 212 12.58 27.09 2.09
N ARG A 213 11.53 26.77 2.86
CA ARG A 213 11.58 25.66 3.83
C ARG A 213 11.73 24.31 3.14
N ARG A 214 11.03 24.07 2.03
CA ARG A 214 11.16 22.82 1.24
C ARG A 214 12.53 22.69 0.57
N THR A 215 13.05 23.77 -0.03
CA THR A 215 14.41 23.80 -0.57
C THR A 215 15.48 23.75 0.51
N ALA A 216 15.17 24.23 1.73
CA ALA A 216 16.09 24.12 2.86
C ALA A 216 16.34 22.68 3.30
N LEU A 217 15.33 21.80 3.31
CA LEU A 217 15.51 20.40 3.72
C LEU A 217 16.38 19.62 2.73
N SER A 218 16.13 19.76 1.43
CA SER A 218 16.98 19.12 0.40
C SER A 218 18.43 19.64 0.41
N ALA A 219 18.63 20.92 0.67
CA ALA A 219 19.97 21.49 0.82
C ALA A 219 20.67 20.99 2.09
N GLN A 220 19.90 20.81 3.17
CA GLN A 220 20.42 20.23 4.42
C GLN A 220 20.80 18.76 4.26
N ILE A 221 19.97 17.95 3.54
CA ILE A 221 20.29 16.56 3.21
C ILE A 221 21.62 16.48 2.46
N ARG A 222 21.79 17.28 1.39
CA ARG A 222 23.05 17.30 0.62
C ARG A 222 24.26 17.70 1.48
N ARG A 223 24.09 18.67 2.38
CA ARG A 223 25.15 19.09 3.31
C ARG A 223 25.46 17.99 4.32
N ALA A 224 24.43 17.33 4.85
CA ALA A 224 24.62 16.23 5.78
C ALA A 224 25.35 15.05 5.13
N LEU A 225 25.03 14.70 3.88
CA LEU A 225 25.79 13.72 3.12
C LEU A 225 27.25 14.11 2.93
N ALA A 226 27.51 15.38 2.58
CA ALA A 226 28.87 15.86 2.34
C ALA A 226 29.72 15.96 3.62
N ASN A 227 29.09 16.20 4.77
CA ASN A 227 29.77 16.48 6.05
C ASN A 227 29.68 15.31 7.06
N GLY A 228 29.20 14.12 6.66
CA GLY A 228 29.07 12.98 7.57
C GLY A 228 27.98 13.16 8.64
N GLY A 229 26.92 13.90 8.34
CA GLY A 229 25.81 14.13 9.27
C GLY A 229 24.85 12.95 9.41
N PHE A 230 24.96 11.92 8.56
CA PHE A 230 24.19 10.70 8.65
C PHE A 230 24.97 9.60 9.36
N THR A 231 24.25 8.69 9.98
CA THR A 231 24.78 7.46 10.57
C THR A 231 23.91 6.27 10.17
N VAL A 232 24.48 5.08 10.20
CA VAL A 232 23.71 3.83 10.01
C VAL A 232 23.55 3.15 11.37
N ARG A 233 22.37 2.63 11.64
CA ARG A 233 22.06 1.76 12.77
C ARG A 233 21.63 0.41 12.24
N TYR A 234 22.05 -0.64 12.92
CA TYR A 234 21.75 -2.01 12.52
C TYR A 234 20.70 -2.58 13.47
N GLN A 235 19.58 -3.02 12.91
CA GLN A 235 18.54 -3.70 13.65
C GLN A 235 18.68 -5.19 13.42
N PRO A 236 18.99 -5.99 14.46
CA PRO A 236 19.25 -7.40 14.29
C PRO A 236 18.00 -8.17 13.90
N ILE A 237 18.17 -9.14 13.03
CA ILE A 237 17.18 -10.14 12.64
C ILE A 237 17.66 -11.48 13.15
N MET A 238 16.84 -12.13 13.97
CA MET A 238 17.18 -13.36 14.66
C MET A 238 16.44 -14.55 14.04
N ARG A 239 17.11 -15.67 13.94
CA ARG A 239 16.44 -16.96 13.76
C ARG A 239 15.83 -17.36 15.09
N LEU A 240 14.54 -17.69 15.07
CA LEU A 240 13.85 -18.23 16.25
C LEU A 240 14.36 -19.64 16.52
N GLY A 241 14.64 -19.93 17.79
CA GLY A 241 15.17 -21.21 18.28
C GLY A 241 15.73 -21.04 19.69
N GLU A 242 16.15 -22.11 20.32
CA GLU A 242 16.79 -22.09 21.66
C GLU A 242 18.23 -22.57 21.56
N PRO A 243 19.24 -21.68 21.67
CA PRO A 243 19.14 -20.22 21.83
C PRO A 243 18.84 -19.50 20.49
N PRO A 244 18.25 -18.30 20.54
CA PRO A 244 18.05 -17.48 19.34
C PRO A 244 19.40 -16.99 18.80
N GLU A 245 19.54 -17.00 17.48
CA GLU A 245 20.80 -16.65 16.79
C GLU A 245 20.57 -15.41 15.90
N ILE A 246 21.46 -14.41 15.97
CA ILE A 246 21.44 -13.28 15.04
C ILE A 246 22.03 -13.77 13.72
N VAL A 247 21.21 -13.76 12.67
CA VAL A 247 21.59 -14.28 11.33
C VAL A 247 21.67 -13.19 10.26
N SER A 248 21.07 -12.04 10.51
CA SER A 248 21.11 -10.90 9.61
C SER A 248 20.78 -9.61 10.36
N ALA A 249 20.87 -8.47 9.68
CA ALA A 249 20.46 -7.18 10.21
C ALA A 249 19.83 -6.31 9.11
N GLU A 250 19.01 -5.36 9.49
CA GLU A 250 18.56 -4.28 8.64
C GLU A 250 19.39 -3.02 8.91
N ALA A 251 19.88 -2.39 7.84
CA ALA A 251 20.61 -1.14 7.91
C ALA A 251 19.65 0.05 7.82
N LEU A 252 19.56 0.81 8.89
CA LEU A 252 18.65 1.90 9.07
C LEU A 252 19.41 3.22 9.15
N ILE A 253 19.25 4.07 8.15
CA ILE A 253 19.83 5.41 8.16
C ILE A 253 19.21 6.26 9.28
N ARG A 254 20.05 7.06 9.93
CA ARG A 254 19.67 8.02 10.96
C ARG A 254 20.33 9.36 10.71
N TRP A 255 19.59 10.41 11.01
CA TRP A 255 20.09 11.78 10.97
C TRP A 255 20.00 12.38 12.38
N PRO A 256 21.02 12.14 13.25
CA PRO A 256 20.94 12.47 14.69
C PRO A 256 20.64 13.95 14.96
N ASP A 257 21.30 14.83 14.23
CA ASP A 257 21.15 16.29 14.35
C ASP A 257 20.27 16.88 13.25
N GLY A 258 19.53 16.06 12.53
CA GLY A 258 18.67 16.48 11.44
C GLY A 258 17.33 17.03 11.92
N PRO A 259 16.72 17.92 11.12
CA PRO A 259 15.46 18.56 11.47
C PRO A 259 14.24 17.66 11.26
N ALA A 260 14.42 16.47 10.68
CA ALA A 260 13.32 15.61 10.26
C ALA A 260 13.63 14.12 10.53
N PRO A 261 12.61 13.33 10.90
CA PRO A 261 12.71 11.88 11.04
C PRO A 261 12.89 11.18 9.66
N PRO A 262 13.30 9.89 9.65
CA PRO A 262 13.62 9.15 8.41
C PRO A 262 12.51 9.17 7.36
N ASP A 263 11.27 8.92 7.73
CA ASP A 263 10.10 8.93 6.85
C ASP A 263 9.94 10.27 6.09
N VAL A 264 10.27 11.37 6.74
CA VAL A 264 10.16 12.73 6.16
C VAL A 264 11.36 13.06 5.28
N PHE A 265 12.59 12.80 5.73
CA PHE A 265 13.76 13.18 4.93
C PHE A 265 14.00 12.20 3.76
N ILE A 266 13.63 10.93 3.87
CA ILE A 266 13.69 9.97 2.77
C ILE A 266 12.71 10.36 1.67
N ALA A 267 11.44 10.65 2.02
CA ALA A 267 10.45 11.10 1.04
C ALA A 267 10.89 12.41 0.33
N GLU A 268 11.52 13.33 1.05
CA GLU A 268 12.08 14.54 0.45
C GLU A 268 13.30 14.23 -0.44
N ALA A 269 14.16 13.27 -0.05
CA ALA A 269 15.30 12.84 -0.84
C ALA A 269 14.86 12.18 -2.17
N GLU A 270 13.81 11.38 -2.16
CA GLU A 270 13.19 10.82 -3.36
C GLU A 270 12.67 11.93 -4.27
N ARG A 271 11.87 12.85 -3.70
CA ARG A 271 11.27 13.98 -4.44
C ARG A 271 12.30 14.86 -5.14
N CYS A 272 13.48 15.08 -4.54
CA CYS A 272 14.52 15.94 -5.10
C CYS A 272 15.68 15.18 -5.74
N GLY A 273 15.53 13.88 -5.96
CA GLY A 273 16.49 13.06 -6.71
C GLY A 273 17.85 12.87 -6.02
N VAL A 274 17.88 12.90 -4.67
CA VAL A 274 19.11 12.68 -3.89
C VAL A 274 19.11 11.33 -3.16
N ILE A 275 18.07 10.53 -3.34
CA ILE A 275 17.93 9.25 -2.66
C ILE A 275 19.09 8.30 -3.01
N GLY A 276 19.50 8.23 -4.28
CA GLY A 276 20.63 7.40 -4.69
C GLY A 276 21.95 7.75 -4.01
N ALA A 277 22.15 9.00 -3.59
CA ALA A 277 23.31 9.38 -2.80
C ALA A 277 23.20 8.90 -1.35
N ILE A 278 21.99 8.84 -0.80
CA ILE A 278 21.70 8.25 0.52
C ILE A 278 21.96 6.75 0.48
N THR A 279 21.43 6.04 -0.50
CA THR A 279 21.63 4.60 -0.67
C THR A 279 23.11 4.28 -0.87
N ALA A 280 23.83 5.09 -1.66
CA ALA A 280 25.27 4.95 -1.82
C ALA A 280 26.03 5.09 -0.49
N PHE A 281 25.66 6.08 0.33
CA PHE A 281 26.22 6.28 1.67
C PHE A 281 25.93 5.07 2.59
N VAL A 282 24.68 4.58 2.61
CA VAL A 282 24.31 3.42 3.44
C VAL A 282 25.07 2.18 2.98
N LEU A 283 25.14 1.92 1.68
CA LEU A 283 25.86 0.77 1.13
C LEU A 283 27.35 0.82 1.46
N ASP A 284 27.98 1.97 1.26
CA ASP A 284 29.41 2.16 1.57
C ASP A 284 29.69 1.91 3.06
N THR A 285 28.86 2.49 3.93
CA THR A 285 28.96 2.28 5.39
C THR A 285 28.76 0.81 5.77
N VAL A 286 27.78 0.12 5.20
CA VAL A 286 27.53 -1.31 5.46
C VAL A 286 28.72 -2.16 5.02
N LEU A 287 29.28 -1.91 3.84
CA LEU A 287 30.42 -2.64 3.31
C LEU A 287 31.68 -2.43 4.16
N GLU A 288 31.83 -1.25 4.75
CA GLU A 288 32.93 -0.94 5.65
C GLU A 288 32.73 -1.56 7.04
N ASP A 289 31.58 -1.27 7.70
CA ASP A 289 31.28 -1.70 9.07
C ASP A 289 31.21 -3.23 9.21
N MET A 290 30.65 -3.92 8.21
CA MET A 290 30.36 -5.34 8.28
C MET A 290 31.43 -6.23 7.64
N ARG A 291 32.49 -5.69 7.07
CA ARG A 291 33.56 -6.44 6.38
C ARG A 291 34.05 -7.61 7.22
N GLY A 292 34.48 -7.33 8.45
CA GLY A 292 35.02 -8.36 9.32
C GLY A 292 34.01 -9.38 9.82
N LEU A 293 32.71 -9.03 9.80
CA LEU A 293 31.61 -9.93 10.12
C LEU A 293 31.31 -10.86 8.94
N PHE A 294 31.30 -10.34 7.72
CA PHE A 294 31.11 -11.15 6.50
C PHE A 294 32.20 -12.19 6.29
N GLU A 295 33.44 -11.85 6.65
CA GLU A 295 34.57 -12.81 6.62
C GLU A 295 34.41 -13.96 7.63
N LYS A 296 33.85 -13.66 8.82
CA LYS A 296 33.68 -14.65 9.89
C LYS A 296 32.42 -15.48 9.75
N LEU A 297 31.34 -14.85 9.22
CA LEU A 297 30.02 -15.43 9.08
C LEU A 297 29.60 -15.38 7.60
N PRO A 298 29.96 -16.40 6.80
CA PRO A 298 29.70 -16.39 5.35
C PRO A 298 28.23 -16.25 4.96
N ASP A 299 27.30 -16.64 5.83
CA ASP A 299 25.85 -16.56 5.58
C ASP A 299 25.20 -15.30 6.15
N PHE A 300 25.98 -14.45 6.86
CA PHE A 300 25.44 -13.22 7.45
C PHE A 300 25.07 -12.21 6.38
N ARG A 301 23.90 -11.57 6.54
CA ARG A 301 23.34 -10.65 5.56
C ARG A 301 22.96 -9.34 6.20
N VAL A 302 23.03 -8.27 5.43
CA VAL A 302 22.48 -6.96 5.80
C VAL A 302 21.51 -6.51 4.72
N ALA A 303 20.29 -6.19 5.12
CA ALA A 303 19.29 -5.64 4.22
C ALA A 303 19.35 -4.12 4.20
N ILE A 304 19.22 -3.52 3.02
CA ILE A 304 19.25 -2.08 2.76
C ILE A 304 17.97 -1.67 2.05
N ASN A 305 17.30 -0.67 2.58
CA ASN A 305 16.13 -0.09 1.94
C ASN A 305 16.51 0.63 0.65
N ILE A 306 15.78 0.36 -0.43
CA ILE A 306 15.91 1.02 -1.73
C ILE A 306 14.59 1.57 -2.21
N SER A 307 14.64 2.55 -3.10
CA SER A 307 13.44 3.18 -3.66
C SER A 307 13.24 2.83 -5.13
N THR A 308 11.98 2.86 -5.59
CA THR A 308 11.62 2.60 -7.00
C THR A 308 12.39 3.50 -7.99
N PRO A 309 12.54 4.82 -7.76
CA PRO A 309 13.31 5.68 -8.66
C PRO A 309 14.73 5.19 -8.95
N GLU A 310 15.43 4.64 -7.93
CA GLU A 310 16.81 4.16 -8.07
C GLU A 310 16.94 2.91 -8.92
N LEU A 311 15.89 2.08 -8.92
CA LEU A 311 15.80 0.92 -9.81
C LEU A 311 15.57 1.36 -11.26
N LEU A 312 14.69 2.33 -11.47
CA LEU A 312 14.25 2.77 -12.79
C LEU A 312 15.32 3.63 -13.51
N ASP A 313 16.02 4.49 -12.78
CA ASP A 313 17.05 5.38 -13.34
C ASP A 313 18.44 4.72 -13.45
N GLY A 314 18.59 3.50 -12.90
CA GLY A 314 19.84 2.74 -12.92
C GLY A 314 20.91 3.24 -11.94
N SER A 315 20.61 4.19 -11.07
CA SER A 315 21.57 4.75 -10.11
C SER A 315 22.04 3.71 -9.09
N LEU A 316 21.16 2.79 -8.67
CA LEU A 316 21.55 1.66 -7.82
C LEU A 316 22.57 0.75 -8.50
N ALA A 317 22.34 0.37 -9.76
CA ALA A 317 23.27 -0.48 -10.51
C ALA A 317 24.66 0.18 -10.66
N ALA A 318 24.70 1.47 -10.97
CA ALA A 318 25.94 2.24 -11.06
C ALA A 318 26.65 2.32 -9.69
N THR A 319 25.89 2.49 -8.60
CA THR A 319 26.42 2.52 -7.23
C THR A 319 27.05 1.17 -6.85
N LEU A 320 26.35 0.06 -7.13
CA LEU A 320 26.87 -1.29 -6.90
C LEU A 320 28.15 -1.58 -7.69
N GLN A 321 28.17 -1.17 -8.95
CA GLN A 321 29.39 -1.35 -9.78
C GLN A 321 30.58 -0.57 -9.24
N ARG A 322 30.35 0.60 -8.69
CA ARG A 322 31.41 1.50 -8.17
C ARG A 322 31.93 1.10 -6.81
N LEU A 323 31.03 0.68 -5.89
CA LEU A 323 31.37 0.50 -4.47
C LEU A 323 31.64 -0.97 -4.09
N TRP A 324 31.23 -1.94 -4.91
CA TRP A 324 31.31 -3.36 -4.49
C TRP A 324 32.74 -3.84 -4.44
N PRO A 325 33.20 -4.37 -3.28
CA PRO A 325 34.57 -4.91 -3.16
C PRO A 325 34.76 -6.19 -3.98
N GLU A 326 35.94 -6.35 -4.56
CA GLU A 326 36.32 -7.59 -5.22
C GLU A 326 36.34 -8.75 -4.20
N GLY A 327 35.82 -9.91 -4.61
CA GLY A 327 35.80 -11.12 -3.79
C GLY A 327 34.70 -11.19 -2.74
N LEU A 328 33.96 -10.11 -2.45
CA LEU A 328 32.85 -10.17 -1.53
C LEU A 328 31.60 -10.78 -2.21
N GLY A 329 31.01 -11.79 -1.57
CA GLY A 329 29.78 -12.42 -2.04
C GLY A 329 28.59 -11.44 -2.06
N ARG A 330 27.85 -11.38 -3.16
CA ARG A 330 26.69 -10.49 -3.32
C ARG A 330 25.56 -10.79 -2.33
N HIS A 331 25.45 -12.01 -1.87
CA HIS A 331 24.44 -12.48 -0.92
C HIS A 331 24.51 -11.82 0.46
N HIS A 332 25.62 -11.16 0.79
CA HIS A 332 25.78 -10.43 2.04
C HIS A 332 24.94 -9.17 2.14
N VAL A 333 24.57 -8.59 1.01
CA VAL A 333 23.72 -7.39 0.99
C VAL A 333 22.44 -7.68 0.21
N GLY A 334 21.33 -7.63 0.90
CA GLY A 334 19.99 -7.70 0.32
C GLY A 334 19.35 -6.33 0.17
N PHE A 335 18.31 -6.25 -0.65
CA PHE A 335 17.58 -5.02 -0.91
C PHE A 335 16.12 -5.15 -0.50
N GLU A 336 15.64 -4.15 0.24
CA GLU A 336 14.27 -4.08 0.71
C GLU A 336 13.47 -3.04 -0.08
N LEU A 337 12.28 -3.45 -0.51
CA LEU A 337 11.29 -2.57 -1.14
C LEU A 337 10.00 -2.61 -0.33
N THR A 338 9.39 -1.45 -0.13
CA THR A 338 8.08 -1.40 0.52
C THR A 338 7.00 -2.01 -0.37
N GLU A 339 5.95 -2.53 0.24
CA GLU A 339 4.77 -3.06 -0.48
C GLU A 339 4.20 -2.03 -1.49
N ARG A 340 4.24 -0.75 -1.17
CA ARG A 340 3.77 0.35 -2.06
C ARG A 340 4.59 0.47 -3.34
N SER A 341 5.88 0.22 -3.27
CA SER A 341 6.79 0.25 -4.43
C SER A 341 6.44 -0.80 -5.47
N THR A 342 5.70 -1.83 -5.08
CA THR A 342 5.25 -2.91 -5.97
C THR A 342 4.09 -2.52 -6.90
N ALA A 343 3.49 -1.34 -6.73
CA ALA A 343 2.42 -0.86 -7.61
C ALA A 343 2.89 -0.60 -9.06
N GLU A 344 4.19 -0.34 -9.27
CA GLU A 344 4.83 -0.12 -10.58
C GLU A 344 5.62 -1.35 -11.05
N LEU A 345 5.14 -2.54 -10.70
CA LEU A 345 5.81 -3.83 -10.86
C LEU A 345 6.40 -4.11 -12.23
N GLN A 346 5.67 -3.78 -13.29
CA GLN A 346 6.12 -4.09 -14.66
C GLN A 346 7.43 -3.38 -15.03
N ASP A 347 7.66 -2.22 -14.44
CA ASP A 347 8.82 -1.40 -14.77
C ASP A 347 10.06 -1.78 -13.93
N ILE A 348 9.86 -2.25 -12.68
CA ILE A 348 10.97 -2.62 -11.79
C ILE A 348 11.36 -4.10 -11.86
N LEU A 349 10.49 -4.97 -12.36
CA LEU A 349 10.71 -6.42 -12.41
C LEU A 349 12.05 -6.81 -13.06
N PRO A 350 12.43 -6.30 -14.23
CA PRO A 350 13.71 -6.65 -14.84
C PRO A 350 14.93 -6.27 -14.00
N GLN A 351 14.81 -5.20 -13.20
CA GLN A 351 15.89 -4.75 -12.33
C GLN A 351 16.01 -5.64 -11.10
N LEU A 352 14.89 -6.07 -10.52
CA LEU A 352 14.87 -7.02 -9.41
C LEU A 352 15.42 -8.39 -9.82
N GLU A 353 15.01 -8.89 -11.00
CA GLU A 353 15.56 -10.13 -11.57
C GLU A 353 17.07 -10.05 -11.77
N ARG A 354 17.56 -8.90 -12.23
CA ARG A 354 19.01 -8.66 -12.40
C ARG A 354 19.74 -8.70 -11.05
N LEU A 355 19.24 -7.99 -10.03
CA LEU A 355 19.85 -7.96 -8.70
C LEU A 355 19.87 -9.36 -8.08
N ARG A 356 18.75 -10.08 -8.16
CA ARG A 356 18.65 -11.46 -7.67
C ARG A 356 19.56 -12.40 -8.46
N GLY A 357 19.64 -12.25 -9.77
CA GLY A 357 20.55 -13.02 -10.62
C GLY A 357 22.04 -12.73 -10.36
N GLN A 358 22.36 -11.57 -9.82
CA GLN A 358 23.69 -11.24 -9.29
C GLN A 358 23.95 -11.83 -7.91
N GLY A 359 22.95 -12.39 -7.25
CA GLY A 359 23.06 -13.02 -5.94
C GLY A 359 22.62 -12.15 -4.77
N HIS A 360 22.05 -10.97 -4.99
CA HIS A 360 21.48 -10.13 -3.94
C HIS A 360 20.09 -10.65 -3.51
N PRO A 361 19.86 -10.93 -2.23
CA PRO A 361 18.54 -11.26 -1.74
C PRO A 361 17.58 -10.06 -1.85
N ILE A 362 16.33 -10.33 -2.22
CA ILE A 362 15.29 -9.31 -2.33
C ILE A 362 14.24 -9.52 -1.24
N TYR A 363 13.90 -8.44 -0.55
CA TYR A 363 12.92 -8.39 0.53
C TYR A 363 11.76 -7.50 0.14
N ILE A 364 10.54 -7.93 0.48
CA ILE A 364 9.37 -7.06 0.48
C ILE A 364 9.06 -6.67 1.91
N ASP A 365 8.99 -5.37 2.16
CA ASP A 365 8.75 -4.77 3.47
C ASP A 365 7.28 -4.35 3.66
N ASP A 366 6.84 -4.21 4.91
CA ASP A 366 5.50 -3.77 5.32
C ASP A 366 4.35 -4.65 4.77
N PHE A 367 4.60 -5.95 4.51
CA PHE A 367 3.59 -6.83 3.95
C PHE A 367 2.36 -6.96 4.84
N GLY A 368 1.18 -6.70 4.24
CA GLY A 368 -0.12 -6.77 4.91
C GLY A 368 -0.71 -5.42 5.27
N THR A 369 -0.07 -4.31 4.91
CA THR A 369 -0.62 -2.97 5.09
C THR A 369 -1.63 -2.59 4.00
N GLY A 370 -1.84 -3.46 2.98
CA GLY A 370 -3.03 -3.44 2.11
C GLY A 370 -2.82 -2.99 0.67
N TYR A 371 -1.59 -2.95 0.16
CA TYR A 371 -1.30 -2.45 -1.19
C TYR A 371 -1.00 -3.55 -2.22
N SER A 372 -0.50 -4.72 -1.82
CA SER A 372 -0.19 -5.81 -2.76
C SER A 372 -1.28 -6.87 -2.79
N SER A 373 -1.71 -7.26 -3.98
CA SER A 373 -2.46 -8.48 -4.14
C SER A 373 -1.49 -9.68 -4.07
N LEU A 374 -1.92 -10.79 -3.45
CA LEU A 374 -1.23 -12.09 -3.49
C LEU A 374 -0.78 -12.50 -4.89
N ALA A 375 -1.51 -12.04 -5.89
CA ALA A 375 -1.25 -12.23 -7.28
C ALA A 375 0.02 -11.54 -7.77
N GLN A 376 0.29 -10.37 -7.26
CA GLN A 376 1.50 -9.62 -7.61
C GLN A 376 2.74 -10.28 -7.02
N LEU A 377 2.66 -10.78 -5.79
CA LEU A 377 3.76 -11.49 -5.14
C LEU A 377 4.21 -12.76 -5.89
N GLN A 378 3.29 -13.46 -6.56
CA GLN A 378 3.64 -14.67 -7.32
C GLN A 378 4.59 -14.40 -8.50
N HIS A 379 4.67 -13.18 -8.95
CA HIS A 379 5.49 -12.77 -10.09
C HIS A 379 6.74 -11.99 -9.69
N LEU A 380 6.88 -11.67 -8.39
CA LEU A 380 8.05 -10.97 -7.89
C LEU A 380 9.21 -11.94 -7.61
N PRO A 381 10.42 -11.62 -8.06
CA PRO A 381 11.63 -12.38 -7.73
C PRO A 381 12.11 -12.04 -6.32
N VAL A 382 11.33 -12.43 -5.31
CA VAL A 382 11.61 -12.14 -3.90
C VAL A 382 12.12 -13.39 -3.19
N ASP A 383 12.97 -13.18 -2.20
CA ASP A 383 13.53 -14.23 -1.35
C ASP A 383 12.92 -14.19 0.06
N TYR A 384 12.52 -13.00 0.52
CA TYR A 384 11.99 -12.79 1.85
C TYR A 384 10.79 -11.82 1.84
N ILE A 385 9.86 -12.06 2.76
CA ILE A 385 8.73 -11.17 3.05
C ILE A 385 8.81 -10.76 4.52
N LYS A 386 8.85 -9.45 4.79
CA LYS A 386 8.76 -8.89 6.14
C LYS A 386 7.30 -8.65 6.46
N VAL A 387 6.85 -9.28 7.51
CA VAL A 387 5.44 -9.26 7.95
C VAL A 387 5.28 -8.20 9.02
N ASP A 388 4.45 -7.18 8.71
CA ASP A 388 4.21 -6.07 9.63
C ASP A 388 3.58 -6.53 10.95
N ARG A 389 3.97 -5.88 12.04
CA ARG A 389 3.49 -6.15 13.40
C ARG A 389 1.96 -6.12 13.55
N SER A 390 1.25 -5.40 12.69
CA SER A 390 -0.23 -5.32 12.74
C SER A 390 -0.90 -6.66 12.47
N LEU A 391 -0.19 -7.59 11.84
CA LEU A 391 -0.65 -8.94 11.54
C LEU A 391 -0.31 -9.96 12.64
N LEU A 392 0.47 -9.56 13.67
CA LEU A 392 0.79 -10.40 14.81
C LEU A 392 -0.41 -10.57 15.75
N PRO A 393 -0.56 -11.74 16.41
CA PRO A 393 -1.60 -11.97 17.41
C PRO A 393 -1.49 -10.97 18.57
N GLY A 394 -2.64 -10.47 19.03
CA GLY A 394 -2.70 -9.48 20.13
C GLY A 394 -2.62 -8.02 19.69
N SER A 395 -2.48 -7.73 18.39
CA SER A 395 -2.69 -6.39 17.88
C SER A 395 -4.17 -6.01 18.02
N ALA A 396 -4.45 -4.75 18.42
CA ALA A 396 -5.82 -4.26 18.73
C ALA A 396 -6.80 -4.34 17.54
N ARG A 397 -6.35 -4.74 16.36
CA ARG A 397 -7.12 -4.79 15.10
C ARG A 397 -7.56 -6.20 14.67
N GLN A 398 -7.08 -7.28 15.29
CA GLN A 398 -7.36 -8.63 14.80
C GLN A 398 -8.28 -9.44 15.71
N ARG A 399 -9.37 -9.98 15.10
CA ARG A 399 -10.23 -11.02 15.71
C ARG A 399 -9.79 -12.44 15.37
N ALA A 400 -8.98 -12.63 14.31
CA ALA A 400 -8.42 -13.92 13.93
C ALA A 400 -6.96 -13.74 13.47
N SER A 401 -6.11 -14.72 13.76
CA SER A 401 -4.71 -14.69 13.30
C SER A 401 -4.65 -15.03 11.82
N LEU A 402 -3.98 -14.20 11.01
CA LEU A 402 -3.70 -14.47 9.59
C LEU A 402 -2.36 -15.18 9.37
N ILE A 403 -1.67 -15.53 10.44
CA ILE A 403 -0.35 -16.20 10.37
C ILE A 403 -0.41 -17.51 9.59
N PRO A 404 -1.38 -18.42 9.79
CA PRO A 404 -1.45 -19.67 9.02
C PRO A 404 -1.53 -19.43 7.52
N GLU A 405 -2.28 -18.43 7.07
CA GLU A 405 -2.44 -18.06 5.67
C GLU A 405 -1.14 -17.49 5.09
N ILE A 406 -0.47 -16.61 5.83
CA ILE A 406 0.82 -16.03 5.43
C ILE A 406 1.87 -17.13 5.29
N LEU A 407 1.90 -18.07 6.23
CA LEU A 407 2.80 -19.23 6.19
C LEU A 407 2.53 -20.15 5.00
N ALA A 408 1.25 -20.37 4.68
CA ALA A 408 0.87 -21.16 3.51
C ALA A 408 1.31 -20.49 2.20
N ILE A 409 1.21 -19.16 2.14
CA ILE A 409 1.68 -18.34 1.02
C ILE A 409 3.19 -18.44 0.87
N ALA A 410 3.92 -18.21 1.95
CA ALA A 410 5.38 -18.24 1.95
C ALA A 410 5.92 -19.62 1.53
N ARG A 411 5.31 -20.70 2.00
CA ARG A 411 5.62 -22.08 1.55
C ARG A 411 5.40 -22.27 0.07
N ARG A 412 4.27 -21.75 -0.45
CA ARG A 412 3.93 -21.90 -1.88
C ARG A 412 4.86 -21.09 -2.78
N LEU A 413 5.33 -19.95 -2.30
CA LEU A 413 6.24 -19.07 -3.02
C LEU A 413 7.73 -19.41 -2.77
N GLU A 414 8.00 -20.35 -1.86
CA GLU A 414 9.35 -20.73 -1.43
C GLU A 414 10.18 -19.53 -0.91
N VAL A 415 9.53 -18.60 -0.20
CA VAL A 415 10.15 -17.41 0.36
C VAL A 415 10.30 -17.51 1.88
N GLY A 416 11.33 -16.87 2.43
CA GLY A 416 11.53 -16.72 3.86
C GLY A 416 10.58 -15.67 4.46
N LEU A 417 10.27 -15.80 5.75
CA LEU A 417 9.47 -14.81 6.49
C LEU A 417 10.30 -14.15 7.58
N VAL A 418 10.20 -12.82 7.65
CA VAL A 418 10.73 -12.01 8.74
C VAL A 418 9.56 -11.33 9.43
N PHE A 419 9.32 -11.65 10.69
CA PHE A 419 8.24 -11.03 11.47
C PHE A 419 8.79 -9.82 12.23
N GLU A 420 8.18 -8.68 12.02
CA GLU A 420 8.58 -7.43 12.65
C GLU A 420 7.84 -7.18 13.97
N GLY A 421 8.52 -6.44 14.87
CA GLY A 421 7.89 -5.94 16.07
C GLY A 421 7.44 -7.01 17.06
N LEU A 422 8.15 -8.15 17.11
CA LEU A 422 7.94 -9.14 18.15
C LEU A 422 8.36 -8.54 19.50
N GLU A 423 7.42 -8.42 20.42
CA GLU A 423 7.59 -7.79 21.72
C GLU A 423 7.54 -8.81 22.88
N THR A 424 6.93 -9.98 22.65
CA THR A 424 6.70 -10.95 23.71
C THR A 424 7.22 -12.35 23.35
N ARG A 425 7.54 -13.13 24.39
CA ARG A 425 8.00 -14.52 24.24
C ARG A 425 6.87 -15.42 23.70
N GLU A 426 5.62 -15.11 24.09
CA GLU A 426 4.43 -15.83 23.63
C GLU A 426 4.24 -15.68 22.11
N GLN A 427 4.50 -14.49 21.57
CA GLN A 427 4.46 -14.27 20.13
C GLN A 427 5.55 -15.08 19.41
N ALA A 428 6.75 -15.14 19.95
CA ALA A 428 7.83 -15.94 19.39
C ALA A 428 7.50 -17.43 19.41
N GLN A 429 6.99 -17.96 20.53
CA GLN A 429 6.61 -19.37 20.69
C GLN A 429 5.51 -19.80 19.72
N LEU A 430 4.55 -18.92 19.40
CA LEU A 430 3.50 -19.19 18.40
C LEU A 430 4.09 -19.40 17.00
N LEU A 431 5.22 -18.78 16.71
CA LEU A 431 5.91 -18.88 15.43
C LEU A 431 6.89 -20.06 15.38
N GLU A 432 7.49 -20.47 16.51
CA GLU A 432 8.43 -21.59 16.58
C GLU A 432 7.80 -22.95 16.21
N GLY A 433 6.49 -23.12 16.48
CA GLY A 433 5.75 -24.38 16.20
C GLY A 433 5.49 -24.68 14.72
N VAL A 434 5.87 -23.82 13.79
CA VAL A 434 5.35 -23.85 12.41
C VAL A 434 6.29 -24.56 11.41
N GLY A 435 7.46 -24.98 11.81
CA GLY A 435 8.36 -25.84 11.00
C GLY A 435 8.99 -25.19 9.76
N GLN A 436 8.90 -23.88 9.63
CA GLN A 436 9.55 -23.08 8.58
C GLN A 436 10.66 -22.23 9.21
N THR A 437 11.74 -21.91 8.47
CA THR A 437 12.75 -20.97 8.96
C THR A 437 12.13 -19.60 9.10
N ILE A 438 11.82 -19.22 10.32
CA ILE A 438 11.19 -17.96 10.68
C ILE A 438 12.22 -17.07 11.33
N PHE A 439 12.29 -15.84 10.88
CA PHE A 439 13.15 -14.81 11.41
C PHE A 439 12.31 -13.79 12.19
N ALA A 440 12.90 -13.23 13.23
CA ALA A 440 12.27 -12.24 14.09
C ALA A 440 13.11 -10.96 14.11
N GLN A 441 12.47 -9.83 13.82
CA GLN A 441 13.07 -8.52 14.01
C GLN A 441 12.49 -7.91 15.29
N ALA A 442 13.32 -7.89 16.34
CA ALA A 442 12.89 -7.42 17.65
C ALA A 442 12.79 -5.88 17.69
N GLY A 443 11.78 -5.36 18.36
CA GLY A 443 11.72 -3.94 18.71
C GLY A 443 12.89 -3.55 19.64
N ILE A 444 13.40 -2.31 19.52
CA ILE A 444 14.53 -1.79 20.31
C ILE A 444 14.32 -1.94 21.83
N SER A 445 13.07 -1.96 22.30
CA SER A 445 12.69 -2.18 23.70
C SER A 445 12.90 -3.60 24.18
N ALA A 446 12.80 -4.61 23.34
CA ALA A 446 13.02 -6.01 23.68
C ALA A 446 14.52 -6.33 23.85
N ILE A 447 15.37 -5.69 23.05
CA ILE A 447 16.84 -5.84 23.12
C ILE A 447 17.40 -5.27 24.43
N ARG A 448 16.79 -4.19 24.98
CA ARG A 448 17.22 -3.60 26.27
C ARG A 448 16.90 -4.46 27.49
N LYS A 449 15.93 -5.35 27.43
CA LYS A 449 15.53 -6.21 28.55
C LYS A 449 16.36 -7.51 28.66
N HIS A 450 17.02 -7.91 27.58
CA HIS A 450 17.94 -9.04 27.55
C HIS A 450 19.23 -8.60 26.87
N PRO A 451 20.29 -8.24 27.63
CA PRO A 451 21.58 -7.91 27.04
C PRO A 451 22.09 -9.14 26.30
N ILE A 452 21.98 -9.11 24.98
CA ILE A 452 22.58 -10.11 24.09
C ILE A 452 24.11 -9.99 24.27
N ASN A 453 24.68 -11.03 24.75
CA ASN A 453 26.11 -11.08 25.03
C ASN A 453 26.87 -11.20 23.69
N CYS A 454 27.20 -10.06 23.08
CA CYS A 454 27.96 -9.96 21.82
C CYS A 454 29.42 -10.45 21.96
N ARG A 455 29.77 -11.20 23.04
CA ARG A 455 31.13 -11.73 23.25
C ARG A 455 31.43 -13.04 22.56
N ASN A 456 30.45 -13.66 21.88
CA ASN A 456 30.65 -14.95 21.18
C ASN A 456 30.32 -14.86 19.65
N ALA A 457 30.38 -13.68 19.04
CA ALA A 457 30.32 -13.52 17.58
C ALA A 457 31.67 -13.00 17.06
#